data_b321a99b3b11b48ac0db47f0e89e93bd
#
_entry.id   b321a99b3b11b48ac0db47f0e89e93bd
#
_cell.length_a   1.000
_cell.length_b   1.000
_cell.length_c   1.000
_cell.angle_alpha   90.00
_cell.angle_beta   90.00
_cell.angle_gamma   90.00
#
_symmetry.space_group_name_H-M   'P 1'
#
loop_
_entity.id
_entity.type
_entity.pdbx_description
1 polymer ?
#
loop_
_entity_poly.entity_id
_entity_poly.type
_entity_poly.pdbx_seq_one_letter_code
_entity_poly.pdbx_strand_id
1 'polypeptide(L)'
;MRYLSLSLGFAAGVMIYVGFVDLFCSSKLVLGFGYANLFFLIGLALIYLLDHLVPHIHIDGQVDSHCDRLYRTGIMTTIGIAIHNLPEGMTVALVSLADLRLGVPVAIAIAIHNIPEGLACSIPLYCATSDRRKSCLISFAAGMTEPLGAILAILILYPFLNEWLVAAATALVAGIMIFLSFDELIPIANRYGGEHVTNIGLIGGFLVMMIGLTLMESL
;
A
#
# COMPACT_ATOMS: atom_id res chain seq x y z
N MET A 1 19.82 -0.53 11.20
CA MET A 1 18.53 0.14 10.92
C MET A 1 18.46 0.83 9.55
N ARG A 2 19.61 1.12 8.89
CA ARG A 2 19.63 1.74 7.53
C ARG A 2 18.89 0.92 6.46
N TYR A 3 18.98 -0.43 6.52
CA TYR A 3 18.26 -1.30 5.57
C TYR A 3 16.73 -1.18 5.69
N LEU A 4 16.20 -1.05 6.90
CA LEU A 4 14.77 -0.83 7.12
C LEU A 4 14.33 0.50 6.50
N SER A 5 15.05 1.58 6.77
CA SER A 5 14.77 2.90 6.19
C SER A 5 14.83 2.88 4.65
N LEU A 6 15.84 2.21 4.08
CA LEU A 6 15.97 2.05 2.64
C LEU A 6 14.78 1.29 2.04
N SER A 7 14.36 0.18 2.68
CA SER A 7 13.24 -0.65 2.21
C SER A 7 11.90 0.09 2.30
N LEU A 8 11.65 0.79 3.41
CA LEU A 8 10.43 1.58 3.59
C LEU A 8 10.38 2.77 2.63
N GLY A 9 11.52 3.47 2.44
CA GLY A 9 11.62 4.51 1.42
C GLY A 9 11.37 3.97 0.02
N PHE A 10 11.91 2.79 -0.30
CA PHE A 10 11.68 2.11 -1.57
C PHE A 10 10.18 1.78 -1.76
N ALA A 11 9.52 1.20 -0.76
CA ALA A 11 8.09 0.91 -0.80
C ALA A 11 7.27 2.19 -1.03
N ALA A 12 7.54 3.26 -0.27
CA ALA A 12 6.88 4.55 -0.47
C ALA A 12 7.08 5.10 -1.89
N GLY A 13 8.30 4.97 -2.44
CA GLY A 13 8.59 5.39 -3.82
C GLY A 13 7.77 4.61 -4.86
N VAL A 14 7.70 3.29 -4.70
CA VAL A 14 6.88 2.41 -5.54
C VAL A 14 5.41 2.83 -5.48
N MET A 15 4.84 2.95 -4.28
CA MET A 15 3.43 3.28 -4.07
C MET A 15 3.08 4.66 -4.61
N ILE A 16 3.92 5.67 -4.39
CA ILE A 16 3.69 7.03 -4.91
C ILE A 16 3.72 7.03 -6.44
N TYR A 17 4.67 6.33 -7.04
CA TYR A 17 4.77 6.26 -8.50
C TYR A 17 3.55 5.57 -9.10
N VAL A 18 3.19 4.38 -8.61
CA VAL A 18 2.01 3.64 -9.08
C VAL A 18 0.74 4.46 -8.85
N GLY A 19 0.56 5.02 -7.66
CA GLY A 19 -0.62 5.79 -7.31
C GLY A 19 -0.86 6.99 -8.24
N PHE A 20 0.16 7.78 -8.52
CA PHE A 20 -0.01 8.96 -9.37
C PHE A 20 0.10 8.66 -10.86
N VAL A 21 1.11 7.89 -11.26
CA VAL A 21 1.46 7.75 -12.69
C VAL A 21 0.59 6.70 -13.38
N ASP A 22 0.27 5.63 -12.68
CA ASP A 22 -0.54 4.55 -13.24
C ASP A 22 -2.02 4.70 -12.83
N LEU A 23 -2.36 4.48 -11.56
CA LEU A 23 -3.75 4.36 -11.11
C LEU A 23 -4.55 5.67 -11.31
N PHE A 24 -4.00 6.81 -10.87
CA PHE A 24 -4.70 8.08 -11.01
C PHE A 24 -4.80 8.52 -12.47
N CYS A 25 -3.74 8.38 -13.26
CA CYS A 25 -3.77 8.75 -14.68
C CYS A 25 -4.73 7.88 -15.47
N SER A 26 -4.75 6.58 -15.27
CA SER A 26 -5.70 5.66 -15.92
C SER A 26 -7.14 5.99 -15.56
N SER A 27 -7.42 6.23 -14.28
CA SER A 27 -8.76 6.63 -13.81
C SER A 27 -9.23 7.94 -14.45
N LYS A 28 -8.33 8.90 -14.58
CA LYS A 28 -8.64 10.20 -15.19
C LYS A 28 -9.06 10.09 -16.65
N LEU A 29 -8.54 9.11 -17.39
CA LEU A 29 -8.92 8.89 -18.79
C LEU A 29 -10.40 8.47 -18.93
N VAL A 30 -10.92 7.71 -17.98
CA VAL A 30 -12.30 7.21 -17.97
C VAL A 30 -13.25 8.19 -17.29
N LEU A 31 -12.90 8.68 -16.12
CA LEU A 31 -13.77 9.52 -15.27
C LEU A 31 -13.73 11.00 -15.63
N GLY A 32 -12.68 11.46 -16.35
CA GLY A 32 -12.34 12.87 -16.44
C GLY A 32 -11.70 13.41 -15.16
N PHE A 33 -11.12 14.61 -15.26
CA PHE A 33 -10.32 15.20 -14.17
C PHE A 33 -11.10 15.41 -12.87
N GLY A 34 -12.37 15.86 -12.97
CA GLY A 34 -13.18 16.20 -11.79
C GLY A 34 -13.51 14.98 -10.92
N TYR A 35 -14.07 13.94 -11.53
CA TYR A 35 -14.43 12.72 -10.80
C TYR A 35 -13.22 11.93 -10.34
N ALA A 36 -12.14 11.86 -11.12
CA ALA A 36 -10.90 11.21 -10.69
C ALA A 36 -10.34 11.86 -9.41
N ASN A 37 -10.27 13.20 -9.37
CA ASN A 37 -9.86 13.91 -8.15
C ASN A 37 -10.82 13.69 -6.99
N LEU A 38 -12.15 13.67 -7.25
CA LEU A 38 -13.13 13.43 -6.19
C LEU A 38 -12.90 12.06 -5.53
N PHE A 39 -12.78 10.98 -6.32
CA PHE A 39 -12.55 9.64 -5.76
C PHE A 39 -11.17 9.51 -5.11
N PHE A 40 -10.15 10.12 -5.67
CA PHE A 40 -8.83 10.21 -5.05
C PHE A 40 -8.89 10.86 -3.66
N LEU A 41 -9.57 12.01 -3.54
CA LEU A 41 -9.77 12.68 -2.26
C LEU A 41 -10.62 11.87 -1.28
N ILE A 42 -11.63 11.14 -1.78
CA ILE A 42 -12.42 10.22 -0.96
C ILE A 42 -11.53 9.11 -0.42
N GLY A 43 -10.66 8.52 -1.24
CA GLY A 43 -9.70 7.50 -0.82
C GLY A 43 -8.75 8.00 0.28
N LEU A 44 -8.17 9.18 0.07
CA LEU A 44 -7.32 9.87 1.04
C LEU A 44 -8.07 10.13 2.35
N ALA A 45 -9.30 10.66 2.28
CA ALA A 45 -10.13 10.93 3.46
C ALA A 45 -10.57 9.65 4.17
N LEU A 46 -10.88 8.58 3.42
CA LEU A 46 -11.28 7.29 3.96
C LEU A 46 -10.19 6.69 4.83
N ILE A 47 -8.97 6.61 4.31
CA ILE A 47 -7.85 6.03 5.06
C ILE A 47 -7.44 6.91 6.23
N TYR A 48 -7.47 8.25 6.08
CA TYR A 48 -7.26 9.18 7.19
C TYR A 48 -8.28 8.96 8.32
N LEU A 49 -9.55 8.78 7.97
CA LEU A 49 -10.61 8.50 8.94
C LEU A 49 -10.42 7.14 9.62
N LEU A 50 -10.05 6.11 8.83
CA LEU A 50 -9.79 4.77 9.37
C LEU A 50 -8.57 4.78 10.30
N ASP A 51 -7.49 5.48 9.94
CA ASP A 51 -6.32 5.64 10.81
C ASP A 51 -6.69 6.33 12.13
N HIS A 52 -7.53 7.35 12.07
CA HIS A 52 -8.02 8.04 13.27
C HIS A 52 -8.97 7.19 14.13
N LEU A 53 -9.73 6.27 13.51
CA LEU A 53 -10.65 5.34 14.20
C LEU A 53 -9.92 4.12 14.77
N VAL A 54 -8.79 3.72 14.17
CA VAL A 54 -7.91 2.69 14.76
C VAL A 54 -7.32 3.29 16.02
N PRO A 55 -7.68 2.80 17.23
CA PRO A 55 -7.16 3.38 18.45
C PRO A 55 -5.64 3.40 18.36
N HIS A 56 -5.04 4.56 18.45
CA HIS A 56 -3.65 4.66 18.84
C HIS A 56 -3.60 4.02 20.23
N ILE A 57 -3.39 2.69 20.26
CA ILE A 57 -3.32 1.95 21.51
C ILE A 57 -2.17 2.58 22.28
N HIS A 58 -2.50 3.61 23.04
CA HIS A 58 -1.66 4.08 24.10
C HIS A 58 -1.69 2.93 25.10
N ILE A 59 -0.68 2.07 25.01
CA ILE A 59 -0.38 1.18 26.11
C ILE A 59 0.04 2.13 27.23
N ASP A 60 -0.95 2.55 28.03
CA ASP A 60 -0.77 3.29 29.28
C ASP A 60 0.01 2.38 30.24
N GLY A 61 1.28 2.51 30.20
CA GLY A 61 2.24 1.84 31.03
C GLY A 61 3.61 2.18 30.47
N GLN A 62 4.47 2.71 31.29
CA GLN A 62 5.83 3.14 30.97
C GLN A 62 6.49 2.25 29.91
N VAL A 63 6.35 2.64 28.63
CA VAL A 63 6.94 1.97 27.49
C VAL A 63 8.37 2.49 27.40
N ASP A 64 9.25 1.91 28.18
CA ASP A 64 10.64 2.34 28.25
C ASP A 64 11.61 1.51 27.41
N SER A 65 11.13 0.46 26.73
CA SER A 65 12.03 -0.34 25.89
C SER A 65 11.91 0.04 24.41
N HIS A 66 13.04 0.07 23.72
CA HIS A 66 13.12 0.24 22.28
C HIS A 66 12.32 -0.86 21.54
N CYS A 67 12.29 -2.07 22.12
CA CYS A 67 11.56 -3.22 21.56
C CYS A 67 10.05 -3.02 21.57
N ASP A 68 9.47 -2.44 22.64
CA ASP A 68 8.03 -2.22 22.73
C ASP A 68 7.55 -1.22 21.68
N ARG A 69 8.35 -0.17 21.45
CA ARG A 69 8.04 0.80 20.38
C ARG A 69 8.10 0.16 18.99
N LEU A 70 9.09 -0.70 18.73
CA LEU A 70 9.19 -1.43 17.47
C LEU A 70 8.02 -2.40 17.28
N TYR A 71 7.62 -3.11 18.33
CA TYR A 71 6.49 -4.02 18.27
C TYR A 71 5.20 -3.28 17.91
N ARG A 72 4.93 -2.19 18.62
CA ARG A 72 3.78 -1.33 18.35
C ARG A 72 3.80 -0.79 16.92
N THR A 73 4.92 -0.22 16.48
CA THR A 73 5.08 0.24 15.09
C THR A 73 4.79 -0.88 14.10
N GLY A 74 5.35 -2.08 14.32
CA GLY A 74 5.10 -3.24 13.44
C GLY A 74 3.64 -3.64 13.38
N ILE A 75 2.92 -3.64 14.50
CA ILE A 75 1.48 -3.95 14.53
C ILE A 75 0.66 -2.85 13.84
N MET A 76 0.94 -1.57 14.09
CA MET A 76 0.21 -0.46 13.45
C MET A 76 0.42 -0.46 11.95
N THR A 77 1.67 -0.61 11.50
CA THR A 77 1.98 -0.77 10.07
C THR A 77 1.24 -1.98 9.46
N THR A 78 1.19 -3.11 10.18
CA THR A 78 0.48 -4.31 9.73
C THR A 78 -1.02 -4.06 9.57
N ILE A 79 -1.65 -3.36 10.51
CA ILE A 79 -3.08 -3.00 10.44
C ILE A 79 -3.32 -2.04 9.27
N GLY A 80 -2.49 -1.00 9.13
CA GLY A 80 -2.57 -0.04 8.03
C GLY A 80 -2.47 -0.74 6.67
N ILE A 81 -1.48 -1.62 6.49
CA ILE A 81 -1.30 -2.40 5.26
C ILE A 81 -2.47 -3.38 5.02
N ALA A 82 -3.00 -4.04 6.06
CA ALA A 82 -4.17 -4.90 5.90
C ALA A 82 -5.42 -4.15 5.42
N ILE A 83 -5.63 -2.94 5.93
CA ILE A 83 -6.74 -2.06 5.49
C ILE A 83 -6.54 -1.61 4.04
N HIS A 84 -5.31 -1.31 3.65
CA HIS A 84 -4.91 -0.90 2.33
C HIS A 84 -5.02 -2.04 1.30
N ASN A 85 -4.54 -3.23 1.61
CA ASN A 85 -4.55 -4.37 0.70
C ASN A 85 -5.97 -4.82 0.30
N LEU A 86 -6.97 -4.58 1.14
CA LEU A 86 -8.35 -4.96 0.83
C LEU A 86 -8.90 -4.21 -0.40
N PRO A 87 -8.87 -2.86 -0.48
CA PRO A 87 -9.21 -2.13 -1.70
C PRO A 87 -8.31 -2.45 -2.90
N GLU A 88 -7.03 -2.76 -2.68
CA GLU A 88 -6.13 -3.17 -3.76
C GLU A 88 -6.55 -4.47 -4.42
N GLY A 89 -6.81 -5.51 -3.62
CA GLY A 89 -7.32 -6.77 -4.12
C GLY A 89 -8.65 -6.60 -4.86
N MET A 90 -9.54 -5.73 -4.37
CA MET A 90 -10.76 -5.38 -5.08
C MET A 90 -10.46 -4.78 -6.45
N THR A 91 -9.50 -3.85 -6.54
CA THR A 91 -9.12 -3.20 -7.80
C THR A 91 -8.51 -4.19 -8.79
N VAL A 92 -7.57 -5.03 -8.35
CA VAL A 92 -6.98 -6.09 -9.20
C VAL A 92 -8.06 -7.00 -9.77
N ALA A 93 -9.00 -7.45 -8.94
CA ALA A 93 -10.09 -8.30 -9.38
C ALA A 93 -10.99 -7.60 -10.41
N LEU A 94 -11.40 -6.36 -10.16
CA LEU A 94 -12.28 -5.61 -11.05
C LEU A 94 -11.61 -5.31 -12.39
N VAL A 95 -10.35 -4.88 -12.40
CA VAL A 95 -9.58 -4.63 -13.63
C VAL A 95 -9.38 -5.93 -14.40
N SER A 96 -9.03 -7.03 -13.72
CA SER A 96 -8.83 -8.34 -14.36
C SER A 96 -10.11 -8.92 -14.95
N LEU A 97 -11.24 -8.69 -14.33
CA LEU A 97 -12.55 -9.10 -14.86
C LEU A 97 -13.00 -8.25 -16.04
N ALA A 98 -12.63 -6.97 -16.07
CA ALA A 98 -12.93 -6.09 -17.18
C ALA A 98 -12.07 -6.42 -18.41
N ASP A 99 -10.76 -6.53 -18.24
CA ASP A 99 -9.80 -6.94 -19.27
C ASP A 99 -8.56 -7.59 -18.64
N LEU A 100 -8.31 -8.86 -18.93
CA LEU A 100 -7.13 -9.60 -18.45
C LEU A 100 -5.81 -8.99 -18.95
N ARG A 101 -5.81 -8.32 -20.10
CA ARG A 101 -4.62 -7.66 -20.64
C ARG A 101 -4.19 -6.48 -19.77
N LEU A 102 -5.13 -5.82 -19.12
CA LEU A 102 -4.87 -4.76 -18.13
C LEU A 102 -4.68 -5.34 -16.73
N GLY A 103 -5.43 -6.38 -16.37
CA GLY A 103 -5.38 -6.99 -15.05
C GLY A 103 -4.04 -7.64 -14.73
N VAL A 104 -3.41 -8.32 -15.69
CA VAL A 104 -2.12 -8.99 -15.46
C VAL A 104 -0.99 -8.00 -15.14
N PRO A 105 -0.76 -6.93 -15.92
CA PRO A 105 0.21 -5.90 -15.54
C PRO A 105 -0.05 -5.27 -14.17
N VAL A 106 -1.31 -4.93 -13.86
CA VAL A 106 -1.69 -4.38 -12.56
C VAL A 106 -1.37 -5.37 -11.43
N ALA A 107 -1.72 -6.64 -11.59
CA ALA A 107 -1.40 -7.68 -10.60
C ALA A 107 0.10 -7.85 -10.39
N ILE A 108 0.91 -7.78 -11.46
CA ILE A 108 2.37 -7.84 -11.36
C ILE A 108 2.92 -6.60 -10.63
N ALA A 109 2.44 -5.41 -10.96
CA ALA A 109 2.84 -4.18 -10.29
C ALA A 109 2.55 -4.24 -8.79
N ILE A 110 1.34 -4.69 -8.42
CA ILE A 110 0.91 -4.89 -7.03
C ILE A 110 1.78 -5.95 -6.34
N ALA A 111 2.04 -7.08 -6.96
CA ALA A 111 2.92 -8.10 -6.39
C ALA A 111 4.35 -7.59 -6.12
N ILE A 112 4.87 -6.69 -6.95
CA ILE A 112 6.19 -6.10 -6.76
C ILE A 112 6.22 -5.16 -5.55
N HIS A 113 5.20 -4.32 -5.34
CA HIS A 113 5.19 -3.42 -4.20
C HIS A 113 4.78 -4.10 -2.89
N ASN A 114 4.04 -5.21 -2.93
CA ASN A 114 3.71 -6.00 -1.75
C ASN A 114 4.95 -6.62 -1.06
N ILE A 115 6.06 -6.84 -1.81
CA ILE A 115 7.32 -7.31 -1.21
C ILE A 115 7.87 -6.31 -0.19
N PRO A 116 8.12 -5.03 -0.53
CA PRO A 116 8.48 -3.98 0.43
C PRO A 116 7.48 -3.84 1.58
N GLU A 117 6.18 -3.94 1.33
CA GLU A 117 5.15 -3.85 2.37
C GLU A 117 5.24 -5.00 3.38
N GLY A 118 5.42 -6.22 2.89
CA GLY A 118 5.68 -7.37 3.76
C GLY A 118 6.92 -7.19 4.63
N LEU A 119 7.97 -6.56 4.10
CA LEU A 119 9.16 -6.19 4.87
C LEU A 119 8.87 -5.08 5.88
N ALA A 120 8.05 -4.09 5.51
CA ALA A 120 7.64 -3.01 6.40
C ALA A 120 6.89 -3.52 7.64
N CYS A 121 6.06 -4.56 7.50
CA CYS A 121 5.42 -5.24 8.61
C CYS A 121 6.38 -6.13 9.40
N SER A 122 7.08 -7.02 8.69
CA SER A 122 7.81 -8.13 9.33
C SER A 122 9.09 -7.68 10.04
N ILE A 123 9.82 -6.69 9.53
CA ILE A 123 11.10 -6.28 10.09
C ILE A 123 10.96 -5.64 11.47
N PRO A 124 10.09 -4.65 11.71
CA PRO A 124 9.88 -4.09 13.05
C PRO A 124 9.43 -5.14 14.07
N LEU A 125 8.50 -6.03 13.66
CA LEU A 125 8.02 -7.12 14.50
C LEU A 125 9.14 -8.10 14.86
N TYR A 126 10.00 -8.45 13.90
CA TYR A 126 11.14 -9.32 14.13
C TYR A 126 12.17 -8.65 15.05
N CYS A 127 12.50 -7.39 14.82
CA CYS A 127 13.41 -6.64 15.69
C CYS A 127 12.91 -6.56 17.14
N ALA A 128 11.59 -6.49 17.33
CA ALA A 128 10.97 -6.43 18.65
C ALA A 128 10.90 -7.78 19.35
N THR A 129 10.61 -8.86 18.60
CA THR A 129 10.27 -10.17 19.19
C THR A 129 11.38 -11.21 19.06
N SER A 130 12.32 -11.01 18.13
CA SER A 130 13.32 -12.00 17.68
C SER A 130 12.68 -13.31 17.15
N ASP A 131 11.38 -13.31 16.90
CA ASP A 131 10.62 -14.45 16.40
C ASP A 131 10.27 -14.27 14.91
N ARG A 132 11.05 -14.95 14.05
CA ARG A 132 10.85 -14.92 12.60
C ARG A 132 9.50 -15.47 12.18
N ARG A 133 9.07 -16.57 12.82
CA ARG A 133 7.81 -17.24 12.45
C ARG A 133 6.61 -16.37 12.76
N LYS A 134 6.58 -15.79 13.95
CA LYS A 134 5.51 -14.86 14.38
C LYS A 134 5.45 -13.64 13.46
N SER A 135 6.58 -13.01 13.18
CA SER A 135 6.67 -11.82 12.33
C SER A 135 6.22 -12.10 10.90
N CYS A 136 6.65 -13.24 10.34
CA CYS A 136 6.23 -13.68 9.01
C CYS A 136 4.73 -14.01 8.94
N LEU A 137 4.18 -14.70 9.94
CA LEU A 137 2.75 -15.03 9.98
C LEU A 137 1.86 -13.80 10.10
N ILE A 138 2.26 -12.82 10.90
CA ILE A 138 1.50 -11.57 11.05
C ILE A 138 1.53 -10.78 9.72
N SER A 139 2.69 -10.64 9.09
CA SER A 139 2.83 -10.00 7.79
C SER A 139 2.04 -10.72 6.70
N PHE A 140 2.10 -12.05 6.67
CA PHE A 140 1.32 -12.88 5.75
C PHE A 140 -0.20 -12.71 5.95
N ALA A 141 -0.66 -12.64 7.19
CA ALA A 141 -2.08 -12.40 7.49
C ALA A 141 -2.56 -11.04 6.97
N ALA A 142 -1.72 -10.00 7.05
CA ALA A 142 -2.01 -8.71 6.43
C ALA A 142 -2.10 -8.83 4.90
N GLY A 143 -1.17 -9.56 4.25
CA GLY A 143 -1.22 -9.81 2.81
C GLY A 143 -2.47 -10.58 2.37
N MET A 144 -3.02 -11.46 3.22
CA MET A 144 -4.23 -12.23 2.92
C MET A 144 -5.49 -11.37 2.82
N THR A 145 -5.47 -10.12 3.24
CA THR A 145 -6.59 -9.18 3.04
C THR A 145 -6.74 -8.78 1.56
N GLU A 146 -5.70 -8.86 0.76
CA GLU A 146 -5.76 -8.61 -0.69
C GLU A 146 -6.62 -9.66 -1.43
N PRO A 147 -6.33 -11.00 -1.36
CA PRO A 147 -7.21 -11.98 -1.96
C PRO A 147 -8.62 -11.98 -1.35
N LEU A 148 -8.78 -11.61 -0.07
CA LEU A 148 -10.09 -11.40 0.53
C LEU A 148 -10.84 -10.25 -0.15
N GLY A 149 -10.16 -9.12 -0.40
CA GLY A 149 -10.70 -7.99 -1.16
C GLY A 149 -11.13 -8.40 -2.57
N ALA A 150 -10.30 -9.17 -3.27
CA ALA A 150 -10.62 -9.71 -4.60
C ALA A 150 -11.89 -10.58 -4.58
N ILE A 151 -12.03 -11.47 -3.61
CA ILE A 151 -13.24 -12.31 -3.42
C ILE A 151 -14.47 -11.43 -3.17
N LEU A 152 -14.37 -10.45 -2.28
CA LEU A 152 -15.46 -9.52 -1.98
C LEU A 152 -15.89 -8.71 -3.21
N ALA A 153 -14.92 -8.25 -4.02
CA ALA A 153 -15.20 -7.55 -5.26
C ALA A 153 -16.00 -8.44 -6.24
N ILE A 154 -15.58 -9.69 -6.42
CA ILE A 154 -16.26 -10.64 -7.30
C ILE A 154 -17.67 -10.92 -6.79
N LEU A 155 -17.85 -11.20 -5.51
CA LEU A 155 -19.13 -11.56 -4.94
C LEU A 155 -20.14 -10.41 -4.89
N ILE A 156 -19.67 -9.19 -4.62
CA ILE A 156 -20.54 -8.04 -4.35
C ILE A 156 -20.61 -7.11 -5.57
N LEU A 157 -19.48 -6.80 -6.20
CA LEU A 157 -19.37 -5.77 -7.21
C LEU A 157 -19.51 -6.29 -8.64
N TYR A 158 -19.27 -7.59 -8.86
CA TYR A 158 -19.35 -8.19 -10.20
C TYR A 158 -20.66 -7.88 -10.95
N PRO A 159 -21.85 -7.91 -10.32
CA PRO A 159 -23.10 -7.58 -11.01
C PRO A 159 -23.20 -6.11 -11.45
N PHE A 160 -22.42 -5.22 -10.86
CA PHE A 160 -22.37 -3.78 -11.12
C PHE A 160 -21.14 -3.36 -11.90
N LEU A 161 -20.34 -4.33 -12.37
CA LEU A 161 -19.07 -4.06 -13.03
C LEU A 161 -19.28 -3.25 -14.30
N ASN A 162 -18.65 -2.09 -14.35
CA ASN A 162 -18.53 -1.26 -15.54
C ASN A 162 -17.24 -0.44 -15.46
N GLU A 163 -16.78 0.09 -16.59
CA GLU A 163 -15.51 0.84 -16.67
C GLU A 163 -15.47 2.03 -15.69
N TRP A 164 -16.60 2.67 -15.48
CA TRP A 164 -16.71 3.80 -14.58
C TRP A 164 -16.47 3.40 -13.12
N LEU A 165 -17.08 2.29 -12.68
CA LEU A 165 -16.89 1.76 -11.31
C LEU A 165 -15.46 1.34 -11.07
N VAL A 166 -14.84 0.65 -12.04
CA VAL A 166 -13.43 0.24 -11.97
C VAL A 166 -12.53 1.47 -11.84
N ALA A 167 -12.71 2.47 -12.71
CA ALA A 167 -11.92 3.69 -12.67
C ALA A 167 -12.13 4.49 -11.36
N ALA A 168 -13.36 4.51 -10.81
CA ALA A 168 -13.64 5.13 -9.52
C ALA A 168 -12.91 4.43 -8.37
N ALA A 169 -12.94 3.09 -8.34
CA ALA A 169 -12.21 2.29 -7.35
C ALA A 169 -10.70 2.50 -7.48
N THR A 170 -10.16 2.51 -8.69
CA THR A 170 -8.74 2.73 -8.98
C THR A 170 -8.29 4.12 -8.50
N ALA A 171 -9.07 5.18 -8.75
CA ALA A 171 -8.78 6.53 -8.25
C ALA A 171 -8.80 6.59 -6.71
N LEU A 172 -9.75 5.89 -6.08
CA LEU A 172 -9.86 5.81 -4.63
C LEU A 172 -8.64 5.11 -4.03
N VAL A 173 -8.22 3.97 -4.59
CA VAL A 173 -7.02 3.24 -4.16
C VAL A 173 -5.76 4.09 -4.33
N ALA A 174 -5.64 4.83 -5.42
CA ALA A 174 -4.53 5.78 -5.60
C ALA A 174 -4.43 6.77 -4.42
N GLY A 175 -5.58 7.32 -3.97
CA GLY A 175 -5.64 8.21 -2.81
C GLY A 175 -5.19 7.53 -1.51
N ILE A 176 -5.62 6.29 -1.28
CA ILE A 176 -5.21 5.49 -0.12
C ILE A 176 -3.70 5.27 -0.12
N MET A 177 -3.13 4.81 -1.24
CA MET A 177 -1.69 4.53 -1.38
C MET A 177 -0.83 5.77 -1.14
N ILE A 178 -1.24 6.90 -1.69
CA ILE A 178 -0.52 8.17 -1.49
C ILE A 178 -0.54 8.59 -0.02
N PHE A 179 -1.70 8.52 0.64
CA PHE A 179 -1.79 8.86 2.06
C PHE A 179 -0.85 7.99 2.91
N LEU A 180 -0.93 6.66 2.78
CA LEU A 180 -0.09 5.73 3.53
C LEU A 180 1.40 5.94 3.29
N SER A 181 1.79 6.27 2.07
CA SER A 181 3.18 6.56 1.75
C SER A 181 3.71 7.77 2.54
N PHE A 182 2.91 8.84 2.64
CA PHE A 182 3.32 10.06 3.33
C PHE A 182 3.11 10.00 4.84
N ASP A 183 2.06 9.34 5.32
CA ASP A 183 1.69 9.31 6.72
C ASP A 183 2.43 8.21 7.50
N GLU A 184 2.61 7.04 6.90
CA GLU A 184 3.19 5.87 7.57
C GLU A 184 4.63 5.59 7.11
N LEU A 185 4.85 5.32 5.81
CA LEU A 185 6.11 4.76 5.35
C LEU A 185 7.28 5.74 5.43
N ILE A 186 7.11 6.96 4.92
CA ILE A 186 8.18 7.97 4.92
C ILE A 186 8.56 8.40 6.35
N PRO A 187 7.62 8.71 7.26
CA PRO A 187 7.95 9.05 8.64
C PRO A 187 8.68 7.93 9.37
N ILE A 188 8.24 6.67 9.21
CA ILE A 188 8.90 5.52 9.80
C ILE A 188 10.31 5.35 9.22
N ALA A 189 10.46 5.42 7.89
CA ALA A 189 11.75 5.31 7.23
C ALA A 189 12.75 6.36 7.75
N ASN A 190 12.32 7.62 7.83
CA ASN A 190 13.14 8.73 8.32
C ASN A 190 13.59 8.52 9.77
N ARG A 191 12.72 7.95 10.60
CA ARG A 191 13.01 7.67 12.02
C ARG A 191 14.12 6.64 12.20
N TYR A 192 14.24 5.66 11.29
CA TYR A 192 15.20 4.55 11.44
C TYR A 192 16.51 4.74 10.70
N GLY A 193 16.58 5.51 9.64
CA GLY A 193 17.80 5.68 8.86
C GLY A 193 18.13 7.11 8.46
N GLY A 194 17.23 8.04 8.78
CA GLY A 194 17.35 9.44 8.42
C GLY A 194 16.93 9.72 6.97
N GLU A 195 16.68 10.99 6.69
CA GLU A 195 16.10 11.47 5.43
C GLU A 195 16.90 11.08 4.19
N HIS A 196 18.24 11.11 4.25
CA HIS A 196 19.07 10.77 3.09
C HIS A 196 18.89 9.30 2.67
N VAL A 197 18.83 8.37 3.62
CA VAL A 197 18.65 6.94 3.32
C VAL A 197 17.25 6.68 2.80
N THR A 198 16.24 7.30 3.40
CA THR A 198 14.85 7.24 2.94
C THR A 198 14.73 7.75 1.50
N ASN A 199 15.32 8.91 1.19
CA ASN A 199 15.26 9.51 -0.15
C ASN A 199 15.97 8.65 -1.20
N ILE A 200 17.08 7.98 -0.87
CA ILE A 200 17.72 7.01 -1.77
C ILE A 200 16.76 5.85 -2.06
N GLY A 201 16.11 5.31 -1.03
CA GLY A 201 15.08 4.28 -1.19
C GLY A 201 13.94 4.74 -2.09
N LEU A 202 13.36 5.91 -1.80
CA LEU A 202 12.25 6.50 -2.54
C LEU A 202 12.58 6.69 -4.04
N ILE A 203 13.75 7.24 -4.35
CA ILE A 203 14.22 7.38 -5.74
C ILE A 203 14.39 5.99 -6.38
N GLY A 204 14.95 5.03 -5.65
CA GLY A 204 15.08 3.65 -6.11
C GLY A 204 13.74 3.00 -6.46
N GLY A 205 12.72 3.20 -5.61
CA GLY A 205 11.35 2.75 -5.85
C GLY A 205 10.73 3.37 -7.10
N PHE A 206 10.88 4.68 -7.27
CA PHE A 206 10.44 5.40 -8.48
C PHE A 206 11.08 4.83 -9.74
N LEU A 207 12.41 4.64 -9.73
CA LEU A 207 13.14 4.14 -10.90
C LEU A 207 12.71 2.71 -11.27
N VAL A 208 12.56 1.83 -10.29
CA VAL A 208 12.14 0.44 -10.53
C VAL A 208 10.75 0.39 -11.14
N MET A 209 9.79 1.16 -10.59
CA MET A 209 8.43 1.19 -11.14
C MET A 209 8.35 1.86 -12.49
N MET A 210 9.06 2.96 -12.69
CA MET A 210 9.16 3.61 -14.00
C MET A 210 9.65 2.63 -15.08
N ILE A 211 10.73 1.89 -14.79
CA ILE A 211 11.28 0.89 -15.73
C ILE A 211 10.27 -0.25 -15.91
N GLY A 212 9.69 -0.76 -14.82
CA GLY A 212 8.71 -1.86 -14.86
C GLY A 212 7.50 -1.53 -15.72
N LEU A 213 6.85 -0.38 -15.50
CA LEU A 213 5.69 0.06 -16.28
C LEU A 213 6.05 0.32 -17.74
N THR A 214 7.20 0.97 -18.01
CA THR A 214 7.65 1.21 -19.39
C THR A 214 7.89 -0.11 -20.15
N LEU A 215 8.48 -1.11 -19.49
CA LEU A 215 8.67 -2.43 -20.09
C LEU A 215 7.34 -3.14 -20.37
N MET A 216 6.36 -3.02 -19.44
CA MET A 216 5.03 -3.62 -19.64
C MET A 216 4.24 -2.95 -20.77
N GLU A 217 4.35 -1.64 -20.96
CA GLU A 217 3.74 -0.93 -22.08
C GLU A 217 4.34 -1.33 -23.43
N SER A 218 5.56 -1.84 -23.44
CA SER A 218 6.27 -2.27 -24.68
C SER A 218 5.97 -3.71 -25.11
N LEU A 219 5.28 -4.49 -24.28
CA LEU A 219 4.88 -5.88 -24.53
C LEU A 219 3.45 -5.98 -25.05
#